data_7dbd50cacc71b45d10f8b7f549c26559
#
_entry.id   7dbd50cacc71b45d10f8b7f549c26559
#
_cell.length_a   1.000
_cell.length_b   1.000
_cell.length_c   1.000
_cell.angle_alpha   90.00
_cell.angle_beta   90.00
_cell.angle_gamma   90.00
#
_symmetry.space_group_name_H-M   'P 1'
#
loop_
_entity.id
_entity.type
_entity.pdbx_description
1 polymer ?
#
loop_
_entity_poly.entity_id
_entity_poly.type
_entity_poly.pdbx_seq_one_letter_code
_entity_poly.pdbx_strand_id
1 'polypeptide(L)'
;MSRICPKCGAKAKSGSGACPACGHVPEDDVQIYTPRANTPEAAKPSGASRRVAAGVLCAVLVAGGALALWRISREHTLEKTAAEFQAALASGDFERLRAVAAPSGSGDFTEDALSPMFALYRESAAFRQQTAQLADEGSPCLHVEKRGGFPFSTYRVLVDTCELDVSTNVAGASVTAGDAQAESVPVESADIADSAGYTPDASNLVRAEAKFDSLYPGLYDLDVSYTSSAGQDFEKSTTVNLMQPTQLSLDLDYTSLYVWNSSSISVDLSIDGSYY
;
A
#
# COMPACT_ATOMS: atom_id res chain seq x y z
N MET A 1 8.37 -62.74 -51.89
CA MET A 1 8.25 -61.25 -51.84
C MET A 1 9.50 -60.72 -51.22
N SER A 2 10.11 -59.67 -51.76
CA SER A 2 11.30 -59.04 -51.15
C SER A 2 10.87 -57.88 -50.23
N ARG A 3 11.39 -57.83 -49.02
CA ARG A 3 11.20 -56.69 -48.11
C ARG A 3 12.40 -55.72 -48.18
N ILE A 4 12.16 -54.46 -47.97
CA ILE A 4 13.22 -53.44 -47.90
C ILE A 4 13.52 -53.21 -46.42
N CYS A 5 14.78 -53.26 -46.03
CA CYS A 5 15.20 -53.01 -44.66
C CYS A 5 14.97 -51.53 -44.33
N PRO A 6 14.23 -51.23 -43.26
CA PRO A 6 13.94 -49.81 -42.86
C PRO A 6 15.17 -49.04 -42.38
N LYS A 7 16.26 -49.74 -41.98
CA LYS A 7 17.48 -49.11 -41.46
C LYS A 7 18.49 -48.77 -42.56
N CYS A 8 18.64 -49.60 -43.59
CA CYS A 8 19.68 -49.42 -44.62
C CYS A 8 19.19 -49.41 -46.06
N GLY A 9 17.87 -49.59 -46.31
CA GLY A 9 17.26 -49.64 -47.68
C GLY A 9 17.60 -50.86 -48.53
N ALA A 10 18.37 -51.82 -48.03
CA ALA A 10 18.74 -53.03 -48.80
C ALA A 10 17.57 -53.99 -48.92
N LYS A 11 17.46 -54.66 -50.10
CA LYS A 11 16.46 -55.69 -50.33
C LYS A 11 16.85 -57.01 -49.63
N ALA A 12 16.02 -57.48 -48.69
CA ALA A 12 16.18 -58.76 -48.00
C ALA A 12 15.14 -59.79 -48.50
N LYS A 13 15.51 -61.04 -48.54
CA LYS A 13 14.55 -62.12 -48.82
C LYS A 13 13.62 -62.30 -47.62
N SER A 14 12.34 -62.43 -47.92
CA SER A 14 11.32 -62.72 -46.88
C SER A 14 11.64 -64.10 -46.28
N GLY A 15 12.00 -64.09 -44.94
CA GLY A 15 12.30 -65.29 -44.16
C GLY A 15 13.66 -65.32 -43.46
N SER A 16 14.54 -64.36 -43.66
CA SER A 16 15.77 -64.26 -42.91
C SER A 16 15.55 -63.25 -41.69
N GLY A 17 15.72 -63.71 -40.48
CA GLY A 17 15.45 -62.91 -39.24
C GLY A 17 16.34 -61.70 -39.07
N ALA A 18 17.39 -61.54 -39.83
CA ALA A 18 18.26 -60.35 -39.81
C ALA A 18 18.60 -59.89 -41.23
N CYS A 19 18.73 -58.57 -41.38
CA CYS A 19 19.15 -57.98 -42.67
C CYS A 19 20.60 -58.37 -43.00
N PRO A 20 20.86 -59.00 -44.16
CA PRO A 20 22.20 -59.45 -44.53
C PRO A 20 23.21 -58.30 -44.74
N ALA A 21 22.75 -57.11 -44.97
CA ALA A 21 23.61 -55.94 -45.22
C ALA A 21 23.97 -55.13 -43.94
N CYS A 22 23.12 -55.12 -42.93
CA CYS A 22 23.37 -54.31 -41.72
C CYS A 22 23.04 -55.03 -40.41
N GLY A 23 22.62 -56.27 -40.41
CA GLY A 23 22.32 -57.06 -39.21
C GLY A 23 21.04 -56.64 -38.45
N HIS A 24 20.27 -55.69 -38.97
CA HIS A 24 19.05 -55.26 -38.33
C HIS A 24 17.96 -56.32 -38.36
N VAL A 25 17.44 -56.69 -37.19
CA VAL A 25 16.31 -57.60 -37.01
C VAL A 25 15.04 -56.74 -36.87
N PRO A 26 14.03 -56.90 -37.76
CA PRO A 26 12.77 -56.18 -37.56
C PRO A 26 12.08 -56.66 -36.28
N GLU A 27 11.63 -55.78 -35.45
CA GLU A 27 10.99 -56.09 -34.15
C GLU A 27 9.70 -56.91 -34.27
N ASP A 28 9.11 -56.99 -35.48
CA ASP A 28 7.82 -57.65 -35.70
C ASP A 28 7.92 -59.20 -35.70
N ASP A 29 9.12 -59.77 -35.69
CA ASP A 29 9.31 -61.21 -35.72
C ASP A 29 9.67 -61.89 -34.40
N VAL A 30 9.62 -61.13 -33.30
CA VAL A 30 9.72 -61.73 -31.97
C VAL A 30 8.35 -62.18 -31.51
N GLN A 31 7.90 -63.34 -32.02
CA GLN A 31 6.80 -64.09 -31.40
C GLN A 31 7.34 -64.63 -30.06
N ILE A 32 7.15 -63.91 -28.99
CA ILE A 32 7.30 -64.45 -27.64
C ILE A 32 6.20 -65.51 -27.48
N TYR A 33 6.61 -66.77 -27.54
CA TYR A 33 5.76 -67.90 -27.17
C TYR A 33 5.49 -67.86 -25.72
N THR A 34 4.44 -67.13 -25.29
CA THR A 34 3.92 -67.25 -23.94
C THR A 34 3.20 -68.57 -23.83
N PRO A 35 3.59 -69.42 -22.87
CA PRO A 35 2.81 -70.60 -22.56
C PRO A 35 1.41 -70.16 -22.18
N ARG A 36 0.41 -70.75 -22.75
CA ARG A 36 -1.02 -70.46 -22.47
C ARG A 36 -1.29 -70.86 -21.04
N ALA A 37 -1.03 -69.93 -20.13
CA ALA A 37 -1.55 -70.00 -18.76
C ALA A 37 -3.08 -69.95 -18.92
N ASN A 38 -3.75 -70.93 -18.36
CA ASN A 38 -5.19 -70.92 -18.22
C ASN A 38 -5.59 -69.59 -17.56
N THR A 39 -6.06 -68.67 -18.36
CA THR A 39 -6.59 -67.40 -17.88
C THR A 39 -7.84 -67.75 -17.10
N PRO A 40 -7.91 -67.57 -15.81
CA PRO A 40 -9.19 -67.60 -15.11
C PRO A 40 -10.05 -66.54 -15.75
N GLU A 41 -11.21 -66.97 -16.20
CA GLU A 41 -12.26 -66.13 -16.78
C GLU A 41 -12.42 -64.90 -15.92
N ALA A 42 -12.07 -63.71 -16.47
CA ALA A 42 -12.11 -62.47 -15.74
C ALA A 42 -13.54 -62.30 -15.24
N ALA A 43 -13.72 -62.49 -13.97
CA ALA A 43 -14.98 -62.22 -13.30
C ALA A 43 -15.38 -60.77 -13.65
N LYS A 44 -16.53 -60.62 -14.31
CA LYS A 44 -17.11 -59.28 -14.59
C LYS A 44 -17.11 -58.51 -13.29
N PRO A 45 -16.50 -57.31 -13.24
CA PRO A 45 -16.45 -56.54 -12.02
C PRO A 45 -17.89 -56.32 -11.55
N SER A 46 -18.21 -56.88 -10.40
CA SER A 46 -19.51 -56.73 -9.79
C SER A 46 -19.77 -55.23 -9.59
N GLY A 47 -21.00 -54.77 -9.82
CA GLY A 47 -21.33 -53.35 -9.71
C GLY A 47 -20.96 -52.66 -8.37
N ALA A 48 -20.59 -53.48 -7.36
CA ALA A 48 -20.07 -53.05 -6.08
C ALA A 48 -18.64 -52.45 -6.19
N SER A 49 -17.74 -53.02 -7.02
CA SER A 49 -16.37 -52.52 -7.17
C SER A 49 -16.32 -51.14 -7.87
N ARG A 50 -17.22 -50.90 -8.83
CA ARG A 50 -17.36 -49.58 -9.46
C ARG A 50 -17.86 -48.51 -8.49
N ARG A 51 -18.77 -48.88 -7.60
CA ARG A 51 -19.29 -47.93 -6.55
C ARG A 51 -18.22 -47.59 -5.53
N VAL A 52 -17.39 -48.54 -5.12
CA VAL A 52 -16.27 -48.32 -4.22
C VAL A 52 -15.20 -47.45 -4.87
N ALA A 53 -14.82 -47.71 -6.12
CA ALA A 53 -13.85 -46.91 -6.86
C ALA A 53 -14.35 -45.45 -7.06
N ALA A 54 -15.63 -45.26 -7.40
CA ALA A 54 -16.23 -43.93 -7.49
C ALA A 54 -16.26 -43.22 -6.13
N GLY A 55 -16.57 -43.93 -5.04
CA GLY A 55 -16.57 -43.38 -3.67
C GLY A 55 -15.17 -42.92 -3.22
N VAL A 56 -14.13 -43.71 -3.50
CA VAL A 56 -12.73 -43.33 -3.18
C VAL A 56 -12.29 -42.13 -4.01
N LEU A 57 -12.63 -42.06 -5.31
CA LEU A 57 -12.31 -40.91 -6.13
C LEU A 57 -12.98 -39.61 -5.63
N CYS A 58 -14.26 -39.70 -5.27
CA CYS A 58 -14.98 -38.56 -4.68
C CYS A 58 -14.37 -38.15 -3.33
N ALA A 59 -14.00 -39.09 -2.48
CA ALA A 59 -13.34 -38.79 -1.20
C ALA A 59 -11.98 -38.11 -1.39
N VAL A 60 -11.19 -38.53 -2.34
CA VAL A 60 -9.89 -37.89 -2.69
C VAL A 60 -10.10 -36.49 -3.24
N LEU A 61 -11.09 -36.28 -4.10
CA LEU A 61 -11.41 -34.95 -4.64
C LEU A 61 -11.92 -34.00 -3.55
N VAL A 62 -12.78 -34.49 -2.64
CA VAL A 62 -13.29 -33.69 -1.52
C VAL A 62 -12.15 -33.38 -0.51
N ALA A 63 -11.31 -34.36 -0.18
CA ALA A 63 -10.17 -34.14 0.70
C ALA A 63 -9.12 -33.23 0.07
N GLY A 64 -8.81 -33.40 -1.21
CA GLY A 64 -7.90 -32.53 -1.98
C GLY A 64 -8.45 -31.09 -2.10
N GLY A 65 -9.75 -30.97 -2.38
CA GLY A 65 -10.44 -29.68 -2.41
C GLY A 65 -10.46 -29.00 -1.05
N ALA A 66 -10.76 -29.71 0.03
CA ALA A 66 -10.74 -29.20 1.39
C ALA A 66 -9.33 -28.75 1.84
N LEU A 67 -8.31 -29.50 1.45
CA LEU A 67 -6.90 -29.17 1.75
C LEU A 67 -6.42 -27.95 0.95
N ALA A 68 -6.84 -27.81 -0.31
CA ALA A 68 -6.57 -26.63 -1.11
C ALA A 68 -7.28 -25.39 -0.55
N LEU A 69 -8.56 -25.52 -0.18
CA LEU A 69 -9.34 -24.46 0.45
C LEU A 69 -8.75 -24.04 1.81
N TRP A 70 -8.32 -25.02 2.61
CA TRP A 70 -7.68 -24.75 3.90
C TRP A 70 -6.34 -24.02 3.72
N ARG A 71 -5.55 -24.40 2.70
CA ARG A 71 -4.28 -23.74 2.38
C ARG A 71 -4.52 -22.30 1.91
N ILE A 72 -5.46 -22.09 1.00
CA ILE A 72 -5.84 -20.75 0.51
C ILE A 72 -6.39 -19.89 1.67
N SER A 73 -7.24 -20.45 2.52
CA SER A 73 -7.77 -19.75 3.69
C SER A 73 -6.68 -19.36 4.70
N ARG A 74 -5.63 -20.17 4.83
CA ARG A 74 -4.50 -19.89 5.72
C ARG A 74 -3.53 -18.86 5.14
N GLU A 75 -3.51 -18.70 3.81
CA GLU A 75 -2.67 -17.72 3.12
C GLU A 75 -3.22 -16.30 3.21
N HIS A 76 -4.50 -16.13 3.51
CA HIS A 76 -5.18 -14.83 3.60
C HIS A 76 -5.67 -14.53 5.01
N THR A 77 -4.83 -14.75 6.01
CA THR A 77 -5.14 -14.36 7.40
C THR A 77 -4.88 -12.87 7.61
N LEU A 78 -5.63 -12.28 8.53
CA LEU A 78 -5.44 -10.90 8.98
C LEU A 78 -3.98 -10.62 9.37
N GLU A 79 -3.39 -11.52 10.16
CA GLU A 79 -2.00 -11.42 10.62
C GLU A 79 -0.99 -11.39 9.47
N LYS A 80 -1.22 -12.22 8.43
CA LYS A 80 -0.36 -12.24 7.26
C LYS A 80 -0.46 -10.96 6.45
N THR A 81 -1.68 -10.44 6.26
CA THR A 81 -1.89 -9.15 5.58
C THR A 81 -1.20 -8.01 6.32
N ALA A 82 -1.32 -7.97 7.66
CA ALA A 82 -0.62 -6.99 8.49
C ALA A 82 0.91 -7.12 8.39
N ALA A 83 1.43 -8.36 8.42
CA ALA A 83 2.87 -8.61 8.27
C ALA A 83 3.39 -8.23 6.86
N GLU A 84 2.63 -8.50 5.81
CA GLU A 84 2.98 -8.09 4.44
C GLU A 84 2.94 -6.58 4.26
N PHE A 85 1.96 -5.90 4.88
CA PHE A 85 1.89 -4.44 4.92
C PHE A 85 3.14 -3.84 5.59
N GLN A 86 3.52 -4.34 6.77
CA GLN A 86 4.73 -3.89 7.46
C GLN A 86 6.00 -4.16 6.63
N ALA A 87 6.10 -5.33 6.01
CA ALA A 87 7.24 -5.68 5.18
C ALA A 87 7.35 -4.79 3.93
N ALA A 88 6.21 -4.38 3.35
CA ALA A 88 6.17 -3.43 2.25
C ALA A 88 6.63 -2.03 2.69
N LEU A 89 6.15 -1.56 3.85
CA LEU A 89 6.59 -0.30 4.43
C LEU A 89 8.08 -0.29 4.75
N ALA A 90 8.59 -1.39 5.33
CA ALA A 90 10.00 -1.52 5.68
C ALA A 90 10.93 -1.53 4.45
N SER A 91 10.48 -2.13 3.35
CA SER A 91 11.26 -2.19 2.09
C SER A 91 11.09 -0.93 1.23
N GLY A 92 10.08 -0.10 1.47
CA GLY A 92 9.72 1.02 0.60
C GLY A 92 9.17 0.55 -0.76
N ASP A 93 8.60 -0.65 -0.83
CA ASP A 93 8.10 -1.25 -2.06
C ASP A 93 6.62 -0.89 -2.25
N PHE A 94 6.38 0.08 -3.11
CA PHE A 94 5.03 0.57 -3.42
C PHE A 94 4.13 -0.50 -4.05
N GLU A 95 4.64 -1.31 -4.99
CA GLU A 95 3.83 -2.33 -5.64
C GLU A 95 3.40 -3.41 -4.65
N ARG A 96 4.29 -3.79 -3.75
CA ARG A 96 3.97 -4.70 -2.66
C ARG A 96 2.97 -4.11 -1.68
N LEU A 97 3.10 -2.82 -1.36
CA LEU A 97 2.15 -2.10 -0.52
C LEU A 97 0.76 -2.07 -1.15
N ARG A 98 0.68 -1.72 -2.43
CA ARG A 98 -0.57 -1.65 -3.21
C ARG A 98 -1.28 -3.01 -3.32
N ALA A 99 -0.57 -4.11 -3.26
CA ALA A 99 -1.16 -5.45 -3.28
C ALA A 99 -2.00 -5.73 -2.02
N VAL A 100 -1.61 -5.18 -0.87
CA VAL A 100 -2.22 -5.45 0.45
C VAL A 100 -2.94 -4.24 1.04
N ALA A 101 -2.73 -3.03 0.51
CA ALA A 101 -3.34 -1.80 0.99
C ALA A 101 -4.14 -1.08 -0.10
N ALA A 102 -5.04 -0.19 0.32
CA ALA A 102 -5.81 0.71 -0.54
C ALA A 102 -6.17 1.99 0.21
N PRO A 103 -6.50 3.07 -0.51
CA PRO A 103 -7.11 4.22 0.12
C PRO A 103 -8.51 3.85 0.63
N SER A 104 -8.92 4.43 1.75
CA SER A 104 -10.29 4.29 2.25
C SER A 104 -11.28 5.18 1.49
N GLY A 105 -10.79 6.25 0.89
CA GLY A 105 -11.54 7.23 0.10
C GLY A 105 -11.09 7.32 -1.36
N SER A 106 -11.41 8.44 -2.00
CA SER A 106 -11.07 8.73 -3.41
C SER A 106 -9.70 9.38 -3.60
N GLY A 107 -8.83 9.35 -2.59
CA GLY A 107 -7.49 9.96 -2.67
C GLY A 107 -6.58 9.24 -3.67
N ASP A 108 -5.63 9.98 -4.22
CA ASP A 108 -4.61 9.45 -5.12
C ASP A 108 -3.64 8.55 -4.35
N PHE A 109 -3.72 7.25 -4.60
CA PHE A 109 -2.86 6.24 -3.98
C PHE A 109 -1.66 5.96 -4.91
N THR A 110 -0.73 6.90 -4.93
CA THR A 110 0.48 6.87 -5.76
C THR A 110 1.74 6.71 -4.90
N GLU A 111 2.84 6.35 -5.53
CA GLU A 111 4.13 6.20 -4.85
C GLU A 111 4.58 7.52 -4.19
N ASP A 112 4.44 8.64 -4.91
CA ASP A 112 4.79 9.97 -4.41
C ASP A 112 3.95 10.36 -3.20
N ALA A 113 2.62 10.16 -3.25
CA ALA A 113 1.71 10.46 -2.15
C ALA A 113 1.99 9.62 -0.88
N LEU A 114 2.56 8.41 -1.04
CA LEU A 114 2.88 7.49 0.06
C LEU A 114 4.35 7.54 0.49
N SER A 115 5.21 8.26 -0.23
CA SER A 115 6.62 8.43 0.13
C SER A 115 6.82 8.93 1.58
N PRO A 116 6.02 9.91 2.09
CA PRO A 116 6.10 10.34 3.49
C PRO A 116 5.76 9.22 4.49
N MET A 117 4.88 8.28 4.13
CA MET A 117 4.54 7.15 5.00
C MET A 117 5.70 6.15 5.11
N PHE A 118 6.44 5.90 4.03
CA PHE A 118 7.65 5.09 4.09
C PHE A 118 8.74 5.74 4.97
N ALA A 119 8.89 7.07 4.88
CA ALA A 119 9.80 7.83 5.73
C ALA A 119 9.39 7.72 7.20
N LEU A 120 8.09 7.92 7.52
CA LEU A 120 7.54 7.80 8.86
C LEU A 120 7.78 6.41 9.45
N TYR A 121 7.56 5.34 8.67
CA TYR A 121 7.80 3.96 9.13
C TYR A 121 9.27 3.72 9.51
N ARG A 122 10.20 4.25 8.73
CA ARG A 122 11.63 4.12 9.01
C ARG A 122 12.06 4.85 10.27
N GLU A 123 11.52 6.03 10.50
CA GLU A 123 11.98 6.92 11.56
C GLU A 123 11.18 6.78 12.85
N SER A 124 9.86 6.56 12.79
CA SER A 124 8.99 6.53 13.95
C SER A 124 8.84 5.13 14.54
N ALA A 125 9.35 4.91 15.75
CA ALA A 125 9.11 3.69 16.50
C ALA A 125 7.62 3.54 16.89
N ALA A 126 6.93 4.67 17.17
CA ALA A 126 5.51 4.66 17.49
C ALA A 126 4.67 4.18 16.31
N PHE A 127 4.97 4.64 15.08
CA PHE A 127 4.25 4.20 13.90
C PHE A 127 4.52 2.72 13.59
N ARG A 128 5.75 2.22 13.78
CA ARG A 128 6.04 0.79 13.67
C ARG A 128 5.25 -0.04 14.68
N GLN A 129 5.13 0.42 15.92
CA GLN A 129 4.32 -0.26 16.93
C GLN A 129 2.84 -0.24 16.57
N GLN A 130 2.32 0.88 16.10
CA GLN A 130 0.93 1.03 15.66
C GLN A 130 0.61 0.06 14.51
N THR A 131 1.48 -0.03 13.50
CA THR A 131 1.32 -0.99 12.40
C THR A 131 1.45 -2.45 12.87
N ALA A 132 2.22 -2.74 13.92
CA ALA A 132 2.32 -4.07 14.50
C ALA A 132 1.03 -4.50 15.23
N GLN A 133 0.30 -3.56 15.78
CA GLN A 133 -0.97 -3.78 16.48
C GLN A 133 -2.19 -3.70 15.56
N LEU A 134 -1.99 -3.48 14.25
CA LEU A 134 -3.06 -3.28 13.27
C LEU A 134 -4.06 -4.44 13.18
N ALA A 135 -3.63 -5.67 13.53
CA ALA A 135 -4.49 -6.84 13.58
C ALA A 135 -5.43 -6.87 14.80
N ASP A 136 -5.03 -6.25 15.89
CA ASP A 136 -5.75 -6.30 17.18
C ASP A 136 -6.53 -5.01 17.44
N GLU A 137 -5.92 -3.88 17.13
CA GLU A 137 -6.46 -2.55 17.39
C GLU A 137 -6.33 -1.70 16.12
N GLY A 138 -7.43 -1.09 15.69
CA GLY A 138 -7.38 -0.12 14.58
C GLY A 138 -6.57 1.12 14.97
N SER A 139 -5.99 1.77 13.97
CA SER A 139 -5.32 3.07 14.10
C SER A 139 -6.26 4.18 13.62
N PRO A 140 -6.10 5.42 14.06
CA PRO A 140 -6.91 6.54 13.54
C PRO A 140 -6.90 6.69 12.02
N CYS A 141 -5.78 6.35 11.37
CA CYS A 141 -5.61 6.48 9.92
C CYS A 141 -5.33 5.14 9.23
N LEU A 142 -5.38 4.00 9.94
CA LEU A 142 -5.17 2.68 9.38
C LEU A 142 -6.18 1.70 9.95
N HIS A 143 -6.90 0.99 9.11
CA HIS A 143 -7.80 -0.08 9.54
C HIS A 143 -7.82 -1.24 8.56
N VAL A 144 -8.28 -2.42 9.00
CA VAL A 144 -8.32 -3.59 8.14
C VAL A 144 -9.76 -3.88 7.73
N GLU A 145 -9.96 -3.94 6.43
CA GLU A 145 -11.22 -4.34 5.83
C GLU A 145 -11.19 -5.82 5.46
N LYS A 146 -12.25 -6.53 5.85
CA LYS A 146 -12.48 -7.90 5.40
C LYS A 146 -13.34 -7.87 4.14
N ARG A 147 -12.82 -8.41 3.04
CA ARG A 147 -13.53 -8.56 1.77
C ARG A 147 -13.89 -10.02 1.50
N GLY A 148 -15.07 -10.23 0.95
CA GLY A 148 -15.57 -11.56 0.62
C GLY A 148 -16.18 -12.29 1.81
N GLY A 149 -16.71 -13.50 1.55
CA GLY A 149 -17.35 -14.38 2.52
C GLY A 149 -16.68 -15.75 2.55
N PHE A 150 -17.14 -16.59 3.53
CA PHE A 150 -16.67 -17.96 3.62
C PHE A 150 -16.87 -18.70 2.28
N PRO A 151 -15.88 -19.46 1.76
CA PRO A 151 -14.59 -19.77 2.39
C PRO A 151 -13.42 -18.86 2.01
N PHE A 152 -13.62 -17.82 1.20
CA PHE A 152 -12.58 -16.98 0.60
C PHE A 152 -12.62 -15.55 1.14
N SER A 153 -12.42 -15.38 2.44
CA SER A 153 -12.22 -14.05 3.01
C SER A 153 -10.81 -13.56 2.71
N THR A 154 -10.68 -12.38 2.12
CA THR A 154 -9.43 -11.65 1.96
C THR A 154 -9.43 -10.44 2.89
N TYR A 155 -8.26 -10.02 3.33
CA TYR A 155 -8.10 -8.83 4.16
C TYR A 155 -7.28 -7.79 3.39
N ARG A 156 -7.59 -6.53 3.61
CA ARG A 156 -6.87 -5.41 3.03
C ARG A 156 -6.73 -4.31 4.06
N VAL A 157 -5.57 -3.67 4.09
CA VAL A 157 -5.36 -2.48 4.92
C VAL A 157 -5.92 -1.28 4.18
N LEU A 158 -6.83 -0.57 4.80
CA LEU A 158 -7.31 0.72 4.32
C LEU A 158 -6.50 1.83 4.99
N VAL A 159 -6.03 2.74 4.17
CA VAL A 159 -5.25 3.91 4.61
C VAL A 159 -6.15 5.13 4.46
N ASP A 160 -6.50 5.73 5.59
CA ASP A 160 -7.24 6.99 5.62
C ASP A 160 -6.30 8.16 5.44
N THR A 161 -6.82 9.25 4.93
CA THR A 161 -6.13 10.55 4.97
C THR A 161 -6.30 11.18 6.34
N CYS A 162 -5.29 11.93 6.76
CA CYS A 162 -5.28 12.71 7.99
C CYS A 162 -5.39 14.20 7.65
N GLU A 163 -6.07 14.94 8.50
CA GLU A 163 -6.13 16.40 8.42
C GLU A 163 -4.91 17.01 9.12
N LEU A 164 -4.34 18.04 8.52
CA LEU A 164 -3.29 18.86 9.11
C LEU A 164 -3.69 20.32 9.03
N ASP A 165 -3.91 20.93 10.19
CA ASP A 165 -4.18 22.37 10.34
C ASP A 165 -2.91 23.07 10.81
N VAL A 166 -2.43 24.01 10.02
CA VAL A 166 -1.26 24.83 10.37
C VAL A 166 -1.71 26.26 10.64
N SER A 167 -1.62 26.68 11.90
CA SER A 167 -1.88 28.07 12.27
C SER A 167 -0.60 28.89 12.26
N THR A 168 -0.68 30.11 11.72
CA THR A 168 0.41 31.07 11.65
C THR A 168 -0.06 32.47 12.04
N ASN A 169 0.88 33.34 12.37
CA ASN A 169 0.63 34.76 12.72
C ASN A 169 0.47 35.67 11.48
N VAL A 170 0.48 35.11 10.25
CA VAL A 170 0.41 35.90 9.01
C VAL A 170 -0.62 35.29 8.05
N ALA A 171 -1.56 36.10 7.57
CA ALA A 171 -2.47 35.74 6.50
C ALA A 171 -1.77 35.85 5.12
N GLY A 172 -2.10 34.95 4.21
CA GLY A 172 -1.50 34.91 2.89
C GLY A 172 -0.09 34.30 2.86
N ALA A 173 0.32 33.65 3.97
CA ALA A 173 1.54 32.84 3.95
C ALA A 173 1.32 31.55 3.14
N SER A 174 2.30 31.20 2.32
CA SER A 174 2.33 29.92 1.64
C SER A 174 2.82 28.85 2.59
N VAL A 175 2.05 27.79 2.75
CA VAL A 175 2.40 26.63 3.58
C VAL A 175 2.52 25.43 2.65
N THR A 176 3.64 24.73 2.72
CA THR A 176 3.86 23.49 1.96
C THR A 176 4.07 22.32 2.91
N ALA A 177 3.51 21.17 2.55
CA ALA A 177 3.68 19.91 3.27
C ALA A 177 4.05 18.83 2.23
N GLY A 178 5.35 18.60 2.02
CA GLY A 178 5.82 17.82 0.88
C GLY A 178 5.40 18.47 -0.44
N ASP A 179 4.67 17.75 -1.29
CA ASP A 179 4.16 18.27 -2.57
C ASP A 179 2.83 19.03 -2.46
N ALA A 180 2.17 18.97 -1.29
CA ALA A 180 0.92 19.69 -1.05
C ALA A 180 1.20 21.14 -0.66
N GLN A 181 0.41 22.06 -1.18
CA GLN A 181 0.50 23.48 -0.88
C GLN A 181 -0.87 24.04 -0.50
N ALA A 182 -0.89 24.90 0.53
CA ALA A 182 -2.05 25.66 0.95
C ALA A 182 -1.63 27.10 1.27
N GLU A 183 -2.57 28.02 1.16
CA GLU A 183 -2.38 29.40 1.59
C GLU A 183 -3.12 29.63 2.92
N SER A 184 -2.47 30.32 3.86
CA SER A 184 -3.08 30.63 5.14
C SER A 184 -4.16 31.69 5.00
N VAL A 185 -5.38 31.38 5.43
CA VAL A 185 -6.54 32.28 5.44
C VAL A 185 -6.79 32.80 6.84
N PRO A 186 -7.20 34.08 6.99
CA PRO A 186 -7.53 34.63 8.30
C PRO A 186 -8.63 33.82 8.97
N VAL A 187 -8.44 33.46 10.23
CA VAL A 187 -9.51 32.90 11.06
C VAL A 187 -10.32 34.08 11.61
N GLU A 188 -11.64 34.09 11.41
CA GLU A 188 -12.51 35.12 11.96
C GLU A 188 -12.37 35.12 13.51
N SER A 189 -11.94 36.25 14.05
CA SER A 189 -11.53 36.40 15.43
C SER A 189 -12.71 36.50 16.41
N ALA A 190 -13.72 35.66 16.33
CA ALA A 190 -14.81 35.65 17.31
C ALA A 190 -14.35 35.31 18.75
N ASP A 191 -13.23 34.57 18.90
CA ASP A 191 -12.81 34.06 20.21
C ASP A 191 -11.65 34.80 20.90
N ILE A 192 -11.01 35.78 20.26
CA ILE A 192 -9.89 36.51 20.86
C ILE A 192 -10.35 37.70 21.65
N ALA A 193 -11.55 38.20 21.45
CA ALA A 193 -12.06 39.44 22.04
C ALA A 193 -12.38 39.33 23.55
N ASP A 194 -12.53 38.15 24.12
CA ASP A 194 -13.18 37.97 25.42
C ASP A 194 -12.25 37.78 26.61
N SER A 195 -10.95 37.58 26.44
CA SER A 195 -10.08 37.20 27.56
C SER A 195 -9.37 38.35 28.26
N ALA A 196 -9.43 39.58 27.75
CA ALA A 196 -8.68 40.70 28.35
C ALA A 196 -9.41 42.05 28.46
N GLY A 197 -10.68 42.17 28.06
CA GLY A 197 -11.41 43.47 28.13
C GLY A 197 -10.80 44.58 27.24
N TYR A 198 -9.86 44.23 26.42
CA TYR A 198 -9.23 45.07 25.41
C TYR A 198 -9.63 44.53 24.04
N THR A 199 -10.39 45.27 23.31
CA THR A 199 -10.61 45.02 21.89
C THR A 199 -9.38 45.53 21.12
N PRO A 200 -8.36 44.73 20.86
CA PRO A 200 -7.37 45.14 19.88
C PRO A 200 -8.14 45.27 18.55
N ASP A 201 -7.83 46.33 17.82
CA ASP A 201 -8.28 46.48 16.47
C ASP A 201 -7.98 45.15 15.76
N ALA A 202 -9.01 44.41 15.34
CA ALA A 202 -8.91 43.02 14.90
C ALA A 202 -7.97 42.84 13.69
N SER A 203 -7.53 43.95 13.07
CA SER A 203 -6.52 43.98 12.01
C SER A 203 -5.09 43.65 12.48
N ASN A 204 -4.82 43.62 13.79
CA ASN A 204 -3.45 43.54 14.30
C ASN A 204 -3.05 42.22 14.94
N LEU A 205 -3.98 41.27 15.08
CA LEU A 205 -3.73 39.90 15.55
C LEU A 205 -4.35 38.89 14.57
N VAL A 206 -3.82 38.89 13.37
CA VAL A 206 -4.30 37.93 12.37
C VAL A 206 -3.73 36.57 12.72
N ARG A 207 -4.57 35.73 13.28
CA ARG A 207 -4.32 34.31 13.27
C ARG A 207 -4.85 33.78 11.94
N ALA A 208 -4.01 33.11 11.19
CA ALA A 208 -4.38 32.52 9.92
C ALA A 208 -4.13 31.02 9.94
N GLU A 209 -4.92 30.27 9.22
CA GLU A 209 -4.82 28.82 9.16
C GLU A 209 -4.70 28.36 7.71
N ALA A 210 -3.79 27.42 7.47
CA ALA A 210 -3.71 26.65 6.26
C ALA A 210 -4.15 25.21 6.55
N LYS A 211 -5.02 24.63 5.71
CA LYS A 211 -5.62 23.33 5.93
C LYS A 211 -5.25 22.35 4.83
N PHE A 212 -4.90 21.15 5.25
CA PHE A 212 -4.64 20.01 4.36
C PHE A 212 -5.57 18.86 4.75
N ASP A 213 -6.56 18.57 3.91
CA ASP A 213 -7.63 17.61 4.24
C ASP A 213 -7.34 16.19 3.73
N SER A 214 -6.27 15.97 2.99
CA SER A 214 -6.05 14.72 2.26
C SER A 214 -4.61 14.21 2.27
N LEU A 215 -3.87 14.45 3.33
CA LEU A 215 -2.52 13.91 3.50
C LEU A 215 -2.60 12.48 4.06
N TYR A 216 -1.81 11.56 3.52
CA TYR A 216 -1.66 10.24 4.14
C TYR A 216 -0.81 10.33 5.41
N PRO A 217 -0.92 9.34 6.35
CA PRO A 217 0.00 9.26 7.47
C PRO A 217 1.44 9.31 6.96
N GLY A 218 2.26 10.22 7.48
CA GLY A 218 3.59 10.42 6.92
C GLY A 218 4.47 11.34 7.75
N LEU A 219 5.75 11.38 7.38
CA LEU A 219 6.73 12.35 7.84
C LEU A 219 6.81 13.45 6.79
N TYR A 220 6.38 14.66 7.15
CA TYR A 220 6.32 15.79 6.24
C TYR A 220 7.27 16.89 6.70
N ASP A 221 8.04 17.41 5.77
CA ASP A 221 8.72 18.68 5.94
C ASP A 221 7.71 19.78 5.63
N LEU A 222 7.46 20.62 6.64
CA LEU A 222 6.57 21.76 6.56
C LEU A 222 7.41 23.02 6.36
N ASP A 223 7.12 23.76 5.31
CA ASP A 223 7.70 25.07 5.05
C ASP A 223 6.61 26.12 5.02
N VAL A 224 6.78 27.17 5.83
CA VAL A 224 5.93 28.36 5.82
C VAL A 224 6.74 29.51 5.29
N SER A 225 6.28 30.17 4.25
CA SER A 225 6.93 31.31 3.63
C SER A 225 5.96 32.47 3.43
N TYR A 226 6.46 33.67 3.60
CA TYR A 226 5.70 34.91 3.41
C TYR A 226 6.61 36.02 2.91
N THR A 227 6.18 36.72 1.87
CA THR A 227 6.86 37.91 1.39
C THR A 227 6.04 39.14 1.82
N SER A 228 6.63 40.00 2.63
CA SER A 228 5.96 41.24 3.07
C SER A 228 5.72 42.22 1.94
N SER A 229 4.85 43.23 2.15
CA SER A 229 4.64 44.30 1.19
C SER A 229 5.91 45.16 0.93
N ALA A 230 6.88 45.09 1.84
CA ALA A 230 8.19 45.73 1.69
C ALA A 230 9.20 44.90 0.89
N GLY A 231 8.78 43.70 0.44
CA GLY A 231 9.65 42.78 -0.32
C GLY A 231 10.63 42.01 0.56
N GLN A 232 10.38 41.90 1.85
CA GLN A 232 11.13 41.04 2.76
C GLN A 232 10.53 39.63 2.80
N ASP A 233 11.40 38.62 2.69
CA ASP A 233 11.02 37.21 2.77
C ASP A 233 11.23 36.69 4.20
N PHE A 234 10.23 35.94 4.67
CA PHE A 234 10.22 35.25 5.95
C PHE A 234 9.94 33.79 5.70
N GLU A 235 10.75 32.93 6.28
CA GLU A 235 10.63 31.48 6.10
C GLU A 235 10.81 30.76 7.44
N LYS A 236 10.07 29.68 7.62
CA LYS A 236 10.23 28.78 8.76
C LYS A 236 9.88 27.37 8.36
N SER A 237 10.77 26.45 8.73
CA SER A 237 10.62 25.04 8.41
C SER A 237 10.56 24.20 9.68
N THR A 238 9.80 23.13 9.64
CA THR A 238 9.75 22.10 10.68
C THR A 238 9.34 20.77 10.08
N THR A 239 9.60 19.68 10.80
CA THR A 239 9.17 18.35 10.39
C THR A 239 8.01 17.89 11.28
N VAL A 240 6.94 17.34 10.69
CA VAL A 240 5.77 16.84 11.41
C VAL A 240 5.55 15.36 11.16
N ASN A 241 5.25 14.63 12.25
CA ASN A 241 4.83 13.23 12.20
C ASN A 241 3.30 13.18 12.17
N LEU A 242 2.73 13.02 10.99
CA LEU A 242 1.28 12.95 10.81
C LEU A 242 0.82 11.49 10.96
N MET A 243 0.35 11.11 12.14
CA MET A 243 -0.20 9.76 12.44
C MET A 243 -1.69 9.81 12.79
N GLN A 244 -2.23 11.00 12.95
CA GLN A 244 -3.62 11.31 13.29
C GLN A 244 -3.89 12.77 12.91
N PRO A 245 -5.14 13.23 12.85
CA PRO A 245 -5.44 14.64 12.69
C PRO A 245 -4.64 15.51 13.64
N THR A 246 -3.93 16.48 13.12
CA THR A 246 -2.93 17.27 13.89
C THR A 246 -3.14 18.76 13.65
N GLN A 247 -3.02 19.52 14.73
CA GLN A 247 -2.97 20.98 14.68
C GLN A 247 -1.58 21.45 15.12
N LEU A 248 -0.98 22.32 14.35
CA LEU A 248 0.36 22.85 14.60
C LEU A 248 0.35 24.36 14.51
N SER A 249 1.05 25.06 15.43
CA SER A 249 1.30 26.49 15.33
C SER A 249 2.72 26.72 14.84
N LEU A 250 2.88 27.44 13.73
CA LEU A 250 4.17 27.78 13.15
C LEU A 250 4.21 29.27 12.80
N ASP A 251 4.53 30.07 13.82
CA ASP A 251 4.60 31.51 13.68
C ASP A 251 5.93 31.93 13.03
N LEU A 252 5.84 32.80 12.04
CA LEU A 252 6.99 33.47 11.43
C LEU A 252 7.53 34.56 12.38
N ASP A 253 8.82 34.84 12.26
CA ASP A 253 9.47 35.95 12.98
C ASP A 253 9.11 37.28 12.29
N TYR A 254 7.79 37.48 12.08
CA TYR A 254 7.20 38.64 11.45
C TYR A 254 6.29 39.37 12.43
N THR A 255 6.52 40.67 12.60
CA THR A 255 5.66 41.54 13.39
C THR A 255 5.38 42.81 12.60
N SER A 256 4.11 43.11 12.36
CA SER A 256 3.72 44.39 11.78
C SER A 256 3.38 45.37 12.90
N LEU A 257 4.00 46.53 12.87
CA LEU A 257 3.72 47.61 13.78
C LEU A 257 2.89 48.66 13.04
N TYR A 258 1.66 48.89 13.53
CA TYR A 258 0.83 49.98 13.05
C TYR A 258 0.91 51.14 14.05
N VAL A 259 1.41 52.27 13.58
CA VAL A 259 1.41 53.49 14.36
C VAL A 259 0.33 54.41 13.83
N TRP A 260 -0.70 54.63 14.65
CA TRP A 260 -1.75 55.57 14.31
C TRP A 260 -1.59 56.87 15.09
N ASN A 261 -1.40 57.98 14.37
CA ASN A 261 -1.34 59.28 14.94
C ASN A 261 -2.61 60.07 14.59
N SER A 262 -3.47 60.31 15.55
CA SER A 262 -4.69 61.11 15.41
C SER A 262 -4.49 62.61 15.60
N SER A 263 -3.27 63.06 15.91
CA SER A 263 -2.93 64.45 16.10
C SER A 263 -2.18 65.02 14.90
N SER A 264 -2.22 66.33 14.74
CA SER A 264 -1.45 67.06 13.72
C SER A 264 0.03 67.25 14.08
N ILE A 265 0.49 66.52 15.12
CA ILE A 265 1.87 66.60 15.60
C ILE A 265 2.64 65.47 14.88
N SER A 266 3.80 65.80 14.29
CA SER A 266 4.71 64.80 13.75
C SER A 266 5.29 63.95 14.91
N VAL A 267 5.30 62.65 14.72
CA VAL A 267 5.86 61.69 15.67
C VAL A 267 7.04 61.03 15.00
N ASP A 268 8.19 61.10 15.63
CA ASP A 268 9.38 60.37 15.19
C ASP A 268 9.31 58.93 15.75
N LEU A 269 9.28 57.96 14.87
CA LEU A 269 9.30 56.54 15.21
C LEU A 269 10.71 56.00 15.09
N SER A 270 11.20 55.40 16.16
CA SER A 270 12.48 54.69 16.17
C SER A 270 12.26 53.26 16.64
N ILE A 271 12.68 52.28 15.80
CA ILE A 271 12.69 50.86 16.13
C ILE A 271 14.15 50.40 16.05
N ASP A 272 14.66 49.80 17.11
CA ASP A 272 16.06 49.33 17.19
C ASP A 272 17.10 50.39 16.79
N GLY A 273 16.81 51.67 17.11
CA GLY A 273 17.70 52.78 16.80
C GLY A 273 17.64 53.30 15.36
N SER A 274 16.77 52.75 14.52
CA SER A 274 16.50 53.27 13.18
C SER A 274 15.25 54.16 13.21
N TYR A 275 15.36 55.34 12.55
CA TYR A 275 14.26 56.33 12.43
C TYR A 275 13.49 56.05 11.13
N TYR A 276 12.15 56.06 11.22
CA TYR A 276 11.21 55.80 10.10
C TYR A 276 10.26 57.01 9.94
#